data_80cdd1c16ccfa85a6eaabfb0590e6cb9
#
_entry.id   80cdd1c16ccfa85a6eaabfb0590e6cb9
#
_cell.length_a   1.000
_cell.length_b   1.000
_cell.length_c   1.000
_cell.angle_alpha   90.00
_cell.angle_beta   90.00
_cell.angle_gamma   90.00
#
_symmetry.space_group_name_H-M   'P 1'
#
loop_
_entity.id
_entity.type
_entity.pdbx_description
1 polymer ?
#
loop_
_entity_poly.entity_id
_entity_poly.type
_entity_poly.pdbx_seq_one_letter_code
_entity_poly.pdbx_strand_id
1 'polypeptide(L)'
;AVPHEYYAAGDVWDIHWVVPGGYAADDILRQFGFSAPAVYPLSDVRTLEHIFRKMHDAIRSDNIFGNYKASGYLYDFLIETYRVISGNGVSASPSPALMRALDLINGSYQQPLGMDELCSAAGVSKQQLCLLFRNILGLRPMEYIAKRRIQEAKSLLTSTGLSISDIAEQTGFGSESYFCKLFRRYEG
;
A
#
# COMPACT_ATOMS: atom_id res chain seq x y z
N ALA A 1 -20.46 -3.43 -21.28
CA ALA A 1 -20.84 -2.29 -20.44
C ALA A 1 -22.15 -2.64 -19.75
N VAL A 2 -22.29 -2.38 -18.47
CA VAL A 2 -23.54 -2.55 -17.72
C VAL A 2 -24.37 -1.27 -17.97
N PRO A 3 -25.64 -1.39 -18.38
CA PRO A 3 -26.53 -0.22 -18.50
C PRO A 3 -26.62 0.49 -17.13
N HIS A 4 -26.49 1.78 -17.12
CA HIS A 4 -26.59 2.58 -15.90
C HIS A 4 -27.19 3.95 -16.24
N GLU A 5 -27.88 4.52 -15.27
CA GLU A 5 -28.55 5.79 -15.37
C GLU A 5 -28.15 6.68 -14.19
N TYR A 6 -28.00 7.96 -14.42
CA TYR A 6 -27.68 8.96 -13.39
C TYR A 6 -28.72 10.07 -13.42
N TYR A 7 -29.18 10.48 -12.25
CA TYR A 7 -30.10 11.62 -12.11
C TYR A 7 -29.84 12.36 -10.79
N ALA A 8 -30.14 13.64 -10.79
CA ALA A 8 -30.04 14.45 -9.59
C ALA A 8 -31.09 14.02 -8.56
N ALA A 9 -30.67 13.80 -7.32
CA ALA A 9 -31.54 13.55 -6.20
C ALA A 9 -31.95 14.84 -5.45
N GLY A 10 -31.47 16.03 -5.90
CA GLY A 10 -31.71 17.34 -5.30
C GLY A 10 -31.39 18.47 -6.28
N ASP A 11 -31.33 19.70 -5.76
CA ASP A 11 -31.13 20.90 -6.56
C ASP A 11 -29.69 21.12 -7.03
N VAL A 12 -28.74 20.37 -6.51
CA VAL A 12 -27.34 20.47 -6.88
C VAL A 12 -26.85 19.13 -7.39
N TRP A 13 -26.24 19.15 -8.57
CA TRP A 13 -25.59 18.00 -9.16
C TRP A 13 -24.20 18.40 -9.66
N ASP A 14 -23.18 17.82 -9.04
CA ASP A 14 -21.79 17.93 -9.49
C ASP A 14 -21.23 16.54 -9.75
N ILE A 15 -20.80 16.28 -10.99
CA ILE A 15 -20.24 15.00 -11.39
C ILE A 15 -18.85 15.19 -11.98
N HIS A 16 -17.91 14.44 -11.43
CA HIS A 16 -16.57 14.29 -11.97
C HIS A 16 -16.39 12.88 -12.56
N TRP A 17 -15.96 12.81 -13.82
CA TRP A 17 -15.72 11.56 -14.51
C TRP A 17 -14.23 11.29 -14.64
N VAL A 18 -13.81 10.09 -14.25
CA VAL A 18 -12.46 9.57 -14.49
C VAL A 18 -12.61 8.24 -15.21
N VAL A 19 -12.03 8.13 -16.40
CA VAL A 19 -12.05 6.92 -17.21
C VAL A 19 -10.61 6.43 -17.39
N PRO A 20 -10.13 5.54 -16.54
CA PRO A 20 -8.80 4.93 -16.70
C PRO A 20 -8.74 4.12 -17.99
N GLY A 21 -7.66 4.27 -18.75
CA GLY A 21 -7.46 3.53 -20.00
C GLY A 21 -5.99 3.15 -20.20
N GLY A 22 -5.74 2.18 -21.07
CA GLY A 22 -4.41 1.69 -21.38
C GLY A 22 -4.24 0.20 -21.06
N TYR A 23 -3.15 -0.40 -21.53
CA TYR A 23 -2.92 -1.84 -21.42
C TYR A 23 -2.84 -2.37 -19.97
N ALA A 24 -2.44 -1.54 -19.01
CA ALA A 24 -2.32 -1.92 -17.60
C ALA A 24 -3.55 -1.51 -16.75
N ALA A 25 -4.55 -0.82 -17.33
CA ALA A 25 -5.65 -0.24 -16.56
C ALA A 25 -6.45 -1.29 -15.80
N ASP A 26 -6.80 -2.40 -16.45
CA ASP A 26 -7.58 -3.47 -15.83
C ASP A 26 -6.85 -4.16 -14.68
N ASP A 27 -5.53 -4.34 -14.80
CA ASP A 27 -4.72 -4.94 -13.74
C ASP A 27 -4.61 -4.02 -12.52
N ILE A 28 -4.40 -2.73 -12.76
CA ILE A 28 -4.35 -1.71 -11.72
C ILE A 28 -5.69 -1.61 -11.00
N LEU A 29 -6.81 -1.53 -11.73
CA LEU A 29 -8.14 -1.46 -11.15
C LEU A 29 -8.47 -2.71 -10.30
N ARG A 30 -8.09 -3.90 -10.78
CA ARG A 30 -8.22 -5.15 -10.00
C ARG A 30 -7.40 -5.12 -8.72
N GLN A 31 -6.17 -4.61 -8.77
CA GLN A 31 -5.30 -4.50 -7.61
C GLN A 31 -5.92 -3.62 -6.51
N PHE A 32 -6.63 -2.56 -6.88
CA PHE A 32 -7.36 -1.69 -5.96
C PHE A 32 -8.78 -2.18 -5.63
N GLY A 33 -9.19 -3.36 -6.12
CA GLY A 33 -10.50 -3.92 -5.84
C GLY A 33 -11.65 -3.30 -6.64
N PHE A 34 -11.37 -2.52 -7.70
CA PHE A 34 -12.36 -1.89 -8.58
C PHE A 34 -12.76 -2.77 -9.76
N SER A 35 -12.89 -4.07 -9.55
CA SER A 35 -13.21 -5.04 -10.61
C SER A 35 -14.70 -5.20 -10.90
N ALA A 36 -15.56 -4.70 -10.03
CA ALA A 36 -17.01 -4.75 -10.18
C ALA A 36 -17.65 -3.37 -9.96
N PRO A 37 -18.77 -3.05 -10.62
CA PRO A 37 -19.53 -1.85 -10.34
C PRO A 37 -20.00 -1.81 -8.89
N ALA A 38 -19.73 -0.68 -8.21
CA ALA A 38 -20.14 -0.47 -6.83
C ALA A 38 -20.37 1.02 -6.58
N VAL A 39 -21.18 1.33 -5.53
CA VAL A 39 -21.43 2.69 -5.07
C VAL A 39 -20.96 2.78 -3.62
N TYR A 40 -20.11 3.74 -3.34
CA TYR A 40 -19.55 3.98 -2.00
C TYR A 40 -19.94 5.37 -1.51
N PRO A 41 -20.65 5.48 -0.37
CA PRO A 41 -20.88 6.77 0.24
C PRO A 41 -19.58 7.31 0.83
N LEU A 42 -19.22 8.53 0.46
CA LEU A 42 -18.03 9.22 0.96
C LEU A 42 -18.43 10.42 1.81
N SER A 43 -17.86 10.53 2.99
CA SER A 43 -18.10 11.64 3.92
C SER A 43 -17.22 12.86 3.63
N ASP A 44 -16.06 12.66 3.02
CA ASP A 44 -15.12 13.72 2.66
C ASP A 44 -14.45 13.40 1.32
N VAL A 45 -14.67 14.27 0.35
CA VAL A 45 -14.15 14.14 -1.02
C VAL A 45 -13.10 15.20 -1.39
N ARG A 46 -12.75 16.11 -0.44
CA ARG A 46 -11.87 17.27 -0.73
C ARG A 46 -10.52 16.88 -1.31
N THR A 47 -9.91 15.81 -0.81
CA THR A 47 -8.63 15.32 -1.33
C THR A 47 -8.79 14.75 -2.74
N LEU A 48 -9.87 14.00 -3.00
CA LEU A 48 -10.17 13.46 -4.32
C LEU A 48 -10.42 14.57 -5.33
N GLU A 49 -11.20 15.58 -4.96
CA GLU A 49 -11.44 16.77 -5.80
C GLU A 49 -10.15 17.52 -6.11
N HIS A 50 -9.27 17.66 -5.13
CA HIS A 50 -7.98 18.32 -5.34
C HIS A 50 -7.11 17.56 -6.34
N ILE A 51 -7.02 16.24 -6.23
CA ILE A 51 -6.27 15.40 -7.16
C ILE A 51 -6.93 15.45 -8.55
N PHE A 52 -8.26 15.38 -8.62
CA PHE A 52 -9.00 15.50 -9.86
C PHE A 52 -8.69 16.81 -10.59
N ARG A 53 -8.69 17.94 -9.89
CA ARG A 53 -8.32 19.25 -10.46
C ARG A 53 -6.89 19.25 -11.01
N LYS A 54 -5.94 18.66 -10.27
CA LYS A 54 -4.56 18.50 -10.77
C LYS A 54 -4.48 17.70 -12.07
N MET A 55 -5.23 16.60 -12.18
CA MET A 55 -5.31 15.83 -13.44
C MET A 55 -5.84 16.68 -14.58
N HIS A 56 -6.96 17.36 -14.35
CA HIS A 56 -7.62 18.20 -15.34
C HIS A 56 -6.71 19.34 -15.81
N ASP A 57 -6.07 20.04 -14.87
CA ASP A 57 -5.16 21.14 -15.16
C ASP A 57 -3.91 20.67 -15.89
N ALA A 58 -3.35 19.51 -15.53
CA ALA A 58 -2.20 18.94 -16.22
C ALA A 58 -2.49 18.68 -17.71
N ILE A 59 -3.65 18.12 -18.04
CA ILE A 59 -4.05 17.86 -19.43
C ILE A 59 -4.19 19.17 -20.21
N ARG A 60 -4.69 20.24 -19.58
CA ARG A 60 -4.99 21.49 -20.26
C ARG A 60 -3.79 22.42 -20.39
N SER A 61 -2.86 22.38 -19.44
CA SER A 61 -1.74 23.33 -19.36
C SER A 61 -0.47 22.90 -20.09
N ASP A 62 -0.33 21.61 -20.40
CA ASP A 62 0.90 21.06 -20.96
C ASP A 62 0.59 20.06 -22.08
N ASN A 63 0.72 20.51 -23.33
CA ASN A 63 0.42 19.70 -24.51
C ASN A 63 1.43 18.57 -24.76
N ILE A 64 2.62 18.61 -24.14
CA ILE A 64 3.69 17.62 -24.37
C ILE A 64 3.68 16.56 -23.27
N PHE A 65 3.69 16.98 -22.01
CA PHE A 65 3.82 16.09 -20.86
C PHE A 65 2.54 16.01 -20.00
N GLY A 66 1.49 16.75 -20.34
CA GLY A 66 0.25 16.83 -19.58
C GLY A 66 -0.40 15.47 -19.35
N ASN A 67 -0.45 14.62 -20.38
CA ASN A 67 -0.99 13.27 -20.28
C ASN A 67 -0.19 12.38 -19.31
N TYR A 68 1.15 12.49 -19.31
CA TYR A 68 1.99 11.72 -18.38
C TYR A 68 1.82 12.19 -16.93
N LYS A 69 1.75 13.52 -16.72
CA LYS A 69 1.46 14.09 -15.39
C LYS A 69 0.08 13.68 -14.89
N ALA A 70 -0.93 13.76 -15.77
CA ALA A 70 -2.29 13.34 -15.43
C ALA A 70 -2.37 11.85 -15.10
N SER A 71 -1.61 10.99 -15.79
CA SER A 71 -1.52 9.56 -15.48
C SER A 71 -0.91 9.31 -14.08
N GLY A 72 0.09 10.09 -13.67
CA GLY A 72 0.62 10.07 -12.31
C GLY A 72 -0.45 10.45 -11.27
N TYR A 73 -1.15 11.57 -11.50
CA TYR A 73 -2.26 11.97 -10.61
C TYR A 73 -3.44 10.99 -10.63
N LEU A 74 -3.68 10.28 -11.74
CA LEU A 74 -4.68 9.22 -11.79
C LEU A 74 -4.32 8.08 -10.83
N TYR A 75 -3.06 7.70 -10.75
CA TYR A 75 -2.62 6.69 -9.82
C TYR A 75 -2.79 7.14 -8.35
N ASP A 76 -2.43 8.39 -8.04
CA ASP A 76 -2.69 9.01 -6.73
C ASP A 76 -4.19 9.03 -6.41
N PHE A 77 -5.04 9.34 -7.40
CA PHE A 77 -6.49 9.34 -7.26
C PHE A 77 -7.04 7.94 -6.90
N LEU A 78 -6.56 6.90 -7.57
CA LEU A 78 -6.95 5.51 -7.28
C LEU A 78 -6.51 5.07 -5.88
N ILE A 79 -5.29 5.39 -5.48
CA ILE A 79 -4.78 5.13 -4.12
C ILE A 79 -5.68 5.81 -3.08
N GLU A 80 -5.96 7.09 -3.27
CA GLU A 80 -6.77 7.87 -2.33
C GLU A 80 -8.21 7.38 -2.28
N THR A 81 -8.80 7.04 -3.44
CA THR A 81 -10.14 6.44 -3.51
C THR A 81 -10.18 5.14 -2.74
N TYR A 82 -9.21 4.25 -2.95
CA TYR A 82 -9.10 3.01 -2.20
C TYR A 82 -8.96 3.26 -0.69
N ARG A 83 -8.14 4.24 -0.30
CA ARG A 83 -7.94 4.63 1.10
C ARG A 83 -9.26 5.09 1.75
N VAL A 84 -10.00 5.97 1.07
CA VAL A 84 -11.25 6.52 1.60
C VAL A 84 -12.35 5.46 1.66
N ILE A 85 -12.46 4.61 0.67
CA ILE A 85 -13.43 3.51 0.63
C ILE A 85 -13.10 2.46 1.69
N SER A 86 -11.85 2.06 1.82
CA SER A 86 -11.39 1.09 2.82
C SER A 86 -11.51 1.65 4.24
N GLY A 87 -11.43 2.98 4.40
CA GLY A 87 -11.55 3.67 5.68
C GLY A 87 -12.98 3.91 6.15
N ASN A 88 -13.98 3.84 5.28
CA ASN A 88 -15.39 4.00 5.68
C ASN A 88 -15.95 2.79 6.46
N GLY A 89 -15.20 1.71 6.59
CA GLY A 89 -15.54 0.54 7.42
C GLY A 89 -14.75 0.40 8.72
N VAL A 90 -13.59 1.06 8.80
CA VAL A 90 -12.73 1.09 10.00
C VAL A 90 -12.00 2.44 9.96
N SER A 91 -12.00 3.18 11.04
CA SER A 91 -11.23 4.41 11.25
C SER A 91 -9.87 4.33 10.53
N ALA A 92 -9.71 5.04 9.40
CA ALA A 92 -8.55 4.97 8.50
C ALA A 92 -7.38 5.87 8.92
N SER A 93 -7.18 6.05 10.19
CA SER A 93 -5.82 6.14 10.72
C SER A 93 -5.30 4.70 10.78
N PRO A 94 -4.13 4.38 10.23
CA PRO A 94 -3.51 3.10 10.51
C PRO A 94 -3.60 2.88 12.01
N SER A 95 -4.19 1.73 12.43
CA SER A 95 -4.40 1.47 13.85
C SER A 95 -3.14 1.89 14.61
N PRO A 96 -3.24 2.75 15.64
CA PRO A 96 -2.04 3.17 16.38
C PRO A 96 -1.21 1.98 16.85
N ALA A 97 -1.86 0.84 17.09
CA ALA A 97 -1.21 -0.42 17.39
C ALA A 97 -0.39 -0.95 16.21
N LEU A 98 -0.93 -0.92 14.97
CA LEU A 98 -0.18 -1.32 13.78
C LEU A 98 1.01 -0.39 13.54
N MET A 99 0.82 0.94 13.68
CA MET A 99 1.91 1.90 13.50
C MET A 99 3.04 1.66 14.48
N ARG A 100 2.75 1.46 15.79
CA ARG A 100 3.79 1.15 16.78
C ARG A 100 4.55 -0.14 16.46
N ALA A 101 3.84 -1.18 15.97
CA ALA A 101 4.51 -2.41 15.53
C ALA A 101 5.41 -2.18 14.30
N LEU A 102 4.96 -1.41 13.32
CA LEU A 102 5.73 -1.07 12.12
C LEU A 102 6.96 -0.20 12.47
N ASP A 103 6.81 0.77 13.36
CA ASP A 103 7.91 1.61 13.84
C ASP A 103 8.98 0.76 14.53
N LEU A 104 8.56 -0.17 15.40
CA LEU A 104 9.49 -1.11 16.03
C LEU A 104 10.20 -1.98 14.98
N ILE A 105 9.47 -2.54 14.01
CA ILE A 105 10.08 -3.35 12.95
C ILE A 105 11.09 -2.51 12.17
N ASN A 106 10.71 -1.32 11.71
CA ASN A 106 11.58 -0.47 10.90
C ASN A 106 12.84 -0.01 11.65
N GLY A 107 12.71 0.26 12.95
CA GLY A 107 13.85 0.67 13.79
C GLY A 107 14.74 -0.48 14.27
N SER A 108 14.24 -1.73 14.25
CA SER A 108 14.93 -2.85 14.91
C SER A 108 14.86 -4.18 14.17
N TYR A 109 14.56 -4.18 12.83
CA TYR A 109 14.44 -5.42 12.06
C TYR A 109 15.69 -6.32 12.10
N GLN A 110 16.87 -5.74 12.33
CA GLN A 110 18.15 -6.44 12.43
C GLN A 110 18.25 -7.26 13.73
N GLN A 111 17.52 -6.85 14.75
CA GLN A 111 17.53 -7.51 16.07
C GLN A 111 16.59 -8.72 16.08
N PRO A 112 16.78 -9.65 17.05
CA PRO A 112 15.79 -10.69 17.28
C PRO A 112 14.44 -10.08 17.66
N LEU A 113 13.50 -10.07 16.69
CA LEU A 113 12.14 -9.61 16.88
C LEU A 113 11.18 -10.79 16.79
N GLY A 114 10.42 -11.02 17.85
CA GLY A 114 9.37 -12.02 17.92
C GLY A 114 7.97 -11.40 18.06
N MET A 115 6.98 -12.26 18.18
CA MET A 115 5.59 -11.82 18.34
C MET A 115 5.34 -11.11 19.66
N ASP A 116 6.08 -11.48 20.71
CA ASP A 116 5.86 -10.94 22.06
C ASP A 116 6.33 -9.47 22.13
N GLU A 117 7.48 -9.15 21.54
CA GLU A 117 7.99 -7.79 21.42
C GLU A 117 7.04 -6.91 20.58
N LEU A 118 6.54 -7.44 19.48
CA LEU A 118 5.59 -6.72 18.63
C LEU A 118 4.25 -6.47 19.34
N CYS A 119 3.74 -7.45 20.07
CA CYS A 119 2.50 -7.31 20.84
C CYS A 119 2.67 -6.29 21.97
N SER A 120 3.79 -6.33 22.65
CA SER A 120 4.13 -5.37 23.71
C SER A 120 4.19 -3.94 23.19
N ALA A 121 4.91 -3.72 22.09
CA ALA A 121 5.00 -2.40 21.45
C ALA A 121 3.65 -1.92 20.92
N ALA A 122 2.88 -2.81 20.32
CA ALA A 122 1.56 -2.50 19.76
C ALA A 122 0.50 -2.26 20.84
N GLY A 123 0.65 -2.83 22.03
CA GLY A 123 -0.31 -2.80 23.11
C GLY A 123 -1.59 -3.61 22.80
N VAL A 124 -1.45 -4.71 22.05
CA VAL A 124 -2.58 -5.57 21.63
C VAL A 124 -2.20 -7.06 21.73
N SER A 125 -3.23 -7.91 21.75
CA SER A 125 -3.02 -9.35 21.74
C SER A 125 -2.44 -9.84 20.40
N LYS A 126 -1.83 -11.02 20.41
CA LYS A 126 -1.26 -11.68 19.23
C LYS A 126 -2.31 -11.86 18.11
N GLN A 127 -3.54 -12.24 18.49
CA GLN A 127 -4.63 -12.41 17.54
C GLN A 127 -5.01 -11.10 16.86
N GLN A 128 -5.15 -10.03 17.66
CA GLN A 128 -5.46 -8.69 17.13
C GLN A 128 -4.35 -8.18 16.21
N LEU A 129 -3.08 -8.35 16.60
CA LEU A 129 -1.96 -7.93 15.77
C LEU A 129 -1.92 -8.67 14.44
N CYS A 130 -2.12 -10.00 14.46
CA CYS A 130 -2.20 -10.81 13.24
C CYS A 130 -3.36 -10.37 12.32
N LEU A 131 -4.53 -10.03 12.88
CA LEU A 131 -5.67 -9.51 12.12
C LEU A 131 -5.37 -8.14 11.49
N LEU A 132 -4.75 -7.22 12.26
CA LEU A 132 -4.36 -5.90 11.76
C LEU A 132 -3.39 -6.02 10.57
N PHE A 133 -2.34 -6.83 10.72
CA PHE A 133 -1.37 -7.05 9.65
C PHE A 133 -2.02 -7.69 8.41
N ARG A 134 -2.87 -8.71 8.60
CA ARG A 134 -3.53 -9.39 7.49
C ARG A 134 -4.51 -8.49 6.76
N ASN A 135 -5.33 -7.72 7.50
CA ASN A 135 -6.39 -6.90 6.90
C ASN A 135 -5.83 -5.66 6.18
N ILE A 136 -4.72 -5.08 6.69
CA ILE A 136 -4.18 -3.82 6.17
C ILE A 136 -3.01 -4.08 5.20
N LEU A 137 -2.14 -5.05 5.52
CA LEU A 137 -0.92 -5.30 4.75
C LEU A 137 -0.96 -6.58 3.93
N GLY A 138 -2.01 -7.42 4.09
CA GLY A 138 -2.13 -8.71 3.43
C GLY A 138 -1.11 -9.78 3.88
N LEU A 139 -0.36 -9.52 4.94
CA LEU A 139 0.76 -10.33 5.41
C LEU A 139 0.61 -10.65 6.91
N ARG A 140 1.32 -11.67 7.39
CA ARG A 140 1.51 -11.88 8.81
C ARG A 140 2.69 -11.04 9.34
N PRO A 141 2.73 -10.68 10.65
CA PRO A 141 3.81 -9.87 11.22
C PRO A 141 5.21 -10.42 10.91
N MET A 142 5.43 -11.72 11.12
CA MET A 142 6.73 -12.36 10.87
C MET A 142 7.10 -12.41 9.37
N GLU A 143 6.11 -12.50 8.49
CA GLU A 143 6.32 -12.42 7.04
C GLU A 143 6.72 -11.00 6.62
N TYR A 144 6.15 -9.99 7.27
CA TYR A 144 6.52 -8.59 7.05
C TYR A 144 7.97 -8.33 7.46
N ILE A 145 8.41 -8.80 8.65
CA ILE A 145 9.80 -8.71 9.11
C ILE A 145 10.73 -9.39 8.08
N ALA A 146 10.39 -10.61 7.66
CA ALA A 146 11.20 -11.33 6.69
C ALA A 146 11.34 -10.56 5.36
N LYS A 147 10.24 -10.01 4.83
CA LYS A 147 10.27 -9.17 3.62
C LYS A 147 11.12 -7.91 3.82
N ARG A 148 11.01 -7.23 4.96
CA ARG A 148 11.81 -6.03 5.27
C ARG A 148 13.30 -6.36 5.28
N ARG A 149 13.68 -7.48 5.89
CA ARG A 149 15.07 -7.97 5.91
C ARG A 149 15.58 -8.32 4.50
N ILE A 150 14.76 -8.97 3.68
CA ILE A 150 15.10 -9.30 2.28
C ILE A 150 15.30 -8.02 1.45
N GLN A 151 14.46 -7.02 1.61
CA GLN A 151 14.63 -5.73 0.90
C GLN A 151 15.96 -5.08 1.24
N GLU A 152 16.36 -5.08 2.51
CA GLU A 152 17.65 -4.55 2.92
C GLU A 152 18.82 -5.38 2.39
N ALA A 153 18.70 -6.71 2.46
CA ALA A 153 19.70 -7.60 1.90
C ALA A 153 19.91 -7.37 0.38
N LYS A 154 18.85 -7.11 -0.38
CA LYS A 154 18.96 -6.75 -1.81
C LYS A 154 19.75 -5.46 -2.00
N SER A 155 19.51 -4.46 -1.17
CA SER A 155 20.26 -3.20 -1.21
C SER A 155 21.74 -3.46 -0.95
N LEU A 156 22.09 -4.23 0.10
CA LEU A 156 23.47 -4.56 0.44
C LEU A 156 24.17 -5.40 -0.66
N LEU A 157 23.45 -6.36 -1.25
CA LEU A 157 23.99 -7.19 -2.36
C LEU A 157 24.37 -6.36 -3.59
N THR A 158 23.64 -5.27 -3.87
CA THR A 158 23.86 -4.43 -5.04
C THR A 158 24.82 -3.27 -4.78
N SER A 159 24.94 -2.82 -3.53
CA SER A 159 25.69 -1.61 -3.17
C SER A 159 27.03 -1.89 -2.47
N THR A 160 27.29 -3.14 -2.05
CA THR A 160 28.49 -3.51 -1.28
C THR A 160 29.15 -4.77 -1.81
N GLY A 161 30.39 -5.03 -1.38
CA GLY A 161 31.11 -6.28 -1.64
C GLY A 161 31.07 -7.25 -0.46
N LEU A 162 30.08 -7.14 0.43
CA LEU A 162 29.94 -8.02 1.61
C LEU A 162 29.67 -9.46 1.22
N SER A 163 30.13 -10.40 2.03
CA SER A 163 29.82 -11.82 1.84
C SER A 163 28.33 -12.09 2.15
N ILE A 164 27.80 -13.19 1.61
CA ILE A 164 26.42 -13.63 1.91
C ILE A 164 26.19 -13.82 3.41
N SER A 165 27.21 -14.33 4.11
CA SER A 165 27.18 -14.51 5.56
C SER A 165 27.06 -13.19 6.29
N ASP A 166 27.89 -12.19 5.92
CA ASP A 166 27.85 -10.85 6.53
C ASP A 166 26.51 -10.15 6.29
N ILE A 167 25.97 -10.27 5.06
CA ILE A 167 24.65 -9.72 4.71
C ILE A 167 23.56 -10.38 5.54
N ALA A 168 23.58 -11.70 5.70
CA ALA A 168 22.61 -12.42 6.52
C ALA A 168 22.66 -11.93 7.97
N GLU A 169 23.84 -11.77 8.54
CA GLU A 169 24.04 -11.26 9.90
C GLU A 169 23.55 -9.82 10.05
N GLN A 170 23.99 -8.92 9.17
CA GLN A 170 23.61 -7.48 9.21
C GLN A 170 22.12 -7.25 9.02
N THR A 171 21.44 -8.13 8.30
CA THR A 171 20.00 -8.03 8.08
C THR A 171 19.17 -8.79 9.11
N GLY A 172 19.81 -9.41 10.12
CA GLY A 172 19.14 -10.04 11.25
C GLY A 172 18.65 -11.46 10.97
N PHE A 173 19.17 -12.13 9.93
CA PHE A 173 18.95 -13.56 9.75
C PHE A 173 19.89 -14.37 10.66
N GLY A 174 19.31 -15.30 11.43
CA GLY A 174 20.08 -16.10 12.37
C GLY A 174 21.04 -17.11 11.74
N SER A 175 20.93 -17.34 10.41
CA SER A 175 21.86 -18.17 9.64
C SER A 175 21.80 -17.87 8.16
N GLU A 176 22.93 -18.02 7.48
CA GLU A 176 23.06 -17.90 6.04
C GLU A 176 22.12 -18.86 5.28
N SER A 177 22.01 -20.10 5.72
CA SER A 177 21.14 -21.10 5.11
C SER A 177 19.67 -20.69 5.14
N TYR A 178 19.20 -20.12 6.26
CA TYR A 178 17.84 -19.62 6.39
C TYR A 178 17.61 -18.38 5.51
N PHE A 179 18.58 -17.46 5.47
CA PHE A 179 18.58 -16.33 4.57
C PHE A 179 18.44 -16.76 3.11
N CYS A 180 19.33 -17.64 2.62
CA CYS A 180 19.30 -18.13 1.24
C CYS A 180 17.96 -18.81 0.89
N LYS A 181 17.39 -19.59 1.80
CA LYS A 181 16.08 -20.23 1.61
C LYS A 181 14.97 -19.20 1.45
N LEU A 182 14.92 -18.17 2.30
CA LEU A 182 13.92 -17.12 2.21
C LEU A 182 14.14 -16.21 1.00
N PHE A 183 15.39 -15.87 0.71
CA PHE A 183 15.73 -15.04 -0.46
C PHE A 183 15.23 -15.69 -1.75
N ARG A 184 15.49 -16.99 -1.95
CA ARG A 184 14.95 -17.74 -3.11
C ARG A 184 13.41 -17.76 -3.13
N ARG A 185 12.78 -17.85 -1.97
CA ARG A 185 11.32 -17.87 -1.89
C ARG A 185 10.66 -16.54 -2.30
N TYR A 186 11.32 -15.42 -2.04
CA TYR A 186 10.75 -14.09 -2.28
C TYR A 186 11.22 -13.45 -3.59
N GLU A 187 12.38 -13.84 -4.09
CA GLU A 187 13.00 -13.21 -5.26
C GLU A 187 13.18 -14.14 -6.46
N GLY A 188 12.85 -15.43 -6.33
CA GLY A 188 12.91 -16.42 -7.39
C GLY A 188 14.07 -17.34 -7.26
#